data_eedd2970665d4810c671c6011a03f60e
#
_entry.id   eedd2970665d4810c671c6011a03f60e
#
_cell.length_a   1.000
_cell.length_b   1.000
_cell.length_c   1.000
_cell.angle_alpha   90.00
_cell.angle_beta   90.00
_cell.angle_gamma   90.00
#
_symmetry.space_group_name_H-M   'P 1'
#
loop_
_entity.id
_entity.type
_entity.pdbx_description
1 polymer ?
#
loop_
_entity_poly.entity_id
_entity_poly.type
_entity_poly.pdbx_seq_one_letter_code
_entity_poly.pdbx_strand_id
1 'polypeptide(L)'
;MAGSLALSCAAHGGAVAWVAPTYRNSRPLWRLAERMTAPVADRLRIRRAERTIEFPSGGYLSIYSADSPDSIRGEAFDLVIVDEAALMDERVWYDVLMPTLADRRGRAMLISTPRGRNWFWREYERCKHENAAWRVPSVDNPLPSIREAAERARQLVSERTYRQEWLAEFVDEAGGVFRGVRACVRKVEPRGPFALGVDIGRDEDYTAVAVFDISQSAVLKVARWRHEDYTRTVQRIAQIARECQAIEVVVEQNAAGAPVVDYLASQNIPVLGATTTASTKRAIIERLAWAIERGEIAMPDDDYVLTELEQFSQRRRKDGTYEYSAPPGMHDDCVMAIAWVYSRAASAGRSSAIADAIW
;
A
#
# COMPACT_ATOMS: atom_id res chain seq x y z
N MET A 1 21.59 12.73 -2.40
CA MET A 1 22.87 11.96 -2.32
C MET A 1 23.05 11.04 -3.53
N ALA A 2 22.23 10.03 -3.79
CA ALA A 2 22.44 9.11 -4.94
C ALA A 2 22.47 9.82 -6.31
N GLY A 3 21.56 10.78 -6.56
CA GLY A 3 21.56 11.57 -7.81
C GLY A 3 22.84 12.39 -7.98
N SER A 4 23.38 12.98 -6.92
CA SER A 4 24.64 13.71 -6.97
C SER A 4 25.81 12.77 -7.26
N LEU A 5 25.82 11.56 -6.68
CA LEU A 5 26.82 10.54 -6.95
C LEU A 5 26.79 10.11 -8.42
N ALA A 6 25.58 9.83 -8.96
CA ALA A 6 25.39 9.46 -10.36
C ALA A 6 25.94 10.53 -11.32
N LEU A 7 25.54 11.78 -11.14
CA LEU A 7 25.98 12.89 -11.98
C LEU A 7 27.49 13.17 -11.84
N SER A 8 28.03 13.06 -10.62
CA SER A 8 29.47 13.20 -10.40
C SER A 8 30.26 12.10 -11.12
N CYS A 9 29.84 10.84 -11.00
CA CYS A 9 30.50 9.72 -11.70
C CYS A 9 30.47 9.95 -13.22
N ALA A 10 29.33 10.30 -13.79
CA ALA A 10 29.17 10.57 -15.21
C ALA A 10 30.02 11.77 -15.67
N ALA A 11 30.04 12.87 -14.89
CA ALA A 11 30.85 14.06 -15.21
C ALA A 11 32.36 13.75 -15.26
N HIS A 12 32.82 12.73 -14.53
CA HIS A 12 34.23 12.29 -14.55
C HIS A 12 34.52 11.15 -15.54
N GLY A 13 33.62 10.90 -16.50
CA GLY A 13 33.84 9.95 -17.59
C GLY A 13 33.23 8.56 -17.33
N GLY A 14 32.53 8.36 -16.22
CA GLY A 14 31.91 7.07 -15.89
C GLY A 14 30.61 6.80 -16.66
N ALA A 15 30.37 5.54 -17.01
CA ALA A 15 29.10 5.04 -17.52
C ALA A 15 28.17 4.72 -16.34
N VAL A 16 27.05 5.43 -16.23
CA VAL A 16 26.13 5.30 -15.10
C VAL A 16 24.75 4.88 -15.55
N ALA A 17 24.22 3.80 -14.97
CA ALA A 17 22.85 3.39 -15.11
C ALA A 17 22.05 3.75 -13.83
N TRP A 18 20.87 4.36 -14.02
CA TRP A 18 19.86 4.47 -12.99
C TRP A 18 18.68 3.62 -13.40
N VAL A 19 18.36 2.59 -12.60
CA VAL A 19 17.31 1.62 -12.90
C VAL A 19 16.19 1.80 -11.90
N ALA A 20 14.96 2.03 -12.40
CA ALA A 20 13.75 2.14 -11.60
C ALA A 20 12.76 1.02 -12.00
N PRO A 21 11.77 0.64 -11.15
CA PRO A 21 10.79 -0.38 -11.49
C PRO A 21 10.10 -0.12 -12.83
N THR A 22 9.69 1.14 -13.04
CA THR A 22 9.08 1.61 -14.30
C THR A 22 9.66 2.95 -14.68
N TYR A 23 9.53 3.34 -15.95
CA TYR A 23 9.87 4.71 -16.38
C TYR A 23 9.08 5.80 -15.65
N ARG A 24 7.89 5.50 -15.16
CA ARG A 24 7.08 6.43 -14.37
C ARG A 24 7.75 6.74 -13.04
N ASN A 25 8.31 5.76 -12.37
CA ASN A 25 9.01 5.90 -11.10
C ASN A 25 10.29 6.76 -11.24
N SER A 26 10.95 6.74 -12.39
CA SER A 26 12.17 7.53 -12.63
C SER A 26 11.93 9.01 -12.97
N ARG A 27 10.68 9.46 -13.20
CA ARG A 27 10.37 10.84 -13.56
C ARG A 27 10.90 11.91 -12.58
N PRO A 28 10.76 11.73 -11.25
CA PRO A 28 11.29 12.70 -10.28
C PRO A 28 12.81 12.84 -10.40
N LEU A 29 13.52 11.73 -10.59
CA LEU A 29 14.96 11.74 -10.78
C LEU A 29 15.35 12.46 -12.07
N TRP A 30 14.69 12.15 -13.20
CA TRP A 30 14.98 12.83 -14.46
C TRP A 30 14.87 14.35 -14.33
N ARG A 31 13.78 14.85 -13.73
CA ARG A 31 13.59 16.26 -13.44
C ARG A 31 14.69 16.85 -12.52
N LEU A 32 15.13 16.04 -11.55
CA LEU A 32 16.22 16.46 -10.66
C LEU A 32 17.54 16.54 -11.43
N ALA A 33 17.86 15.55 -12.25
CA ALA A 33 19.06 15.53 -13.08
C ALA A 33 19.11 16.72 -14.06
N GLU A 34 18.00 17.01 -14.78
CA GLU A 34 17.90 18.18 -15.64
C GLU A 34 18.11 19.49 -14.86
N ARG A 35 17.52 19.63 -13.67
CA ARG A 35 17.72 20.83 -12.82
C ARG A 35 19.15 20.98 -12.34
N MET A 36 19.79 19.88 -11.91
CA MET A 36 21.17 19.91 -11.40
C MET A 36 22.18 20.21 -12.52
N THR A 37 21.88 19.79 -13.73
CA THR A 37 22.75 20.02 -14.90
C THR A 37 22.43 21.32 -15.66
N ALA A 38 21.32 21.99 -15.34
CA ALA A 38 20.90 23.21 -16.03
C ALA A 38 22.00 24.30 -16.14
N PRO A 39 22.83 24.56 -15.13
CA PRO A 39 23.89 25.57 -15.22
C PRO A 39 24.96 25.28 -16.29
N VAL A 40 25.07 24.05 -16.77
CA VAL A 40 26.08 23.58 -17.74
C VAL A 40 25.42 22.88 -18.94
N ALA A 41 24.13 23.06 -19.13
CA ALA A 41 23.34 22.35 -20.15
C ALA A 41 23.83 22.59 -21.59
N ASP A 42 24.41 23.74 -21.86
CA ASP A 42 25.06 24.12 -23.13
C ASP A 42 26.26 23.24 -23.49
N ARG A 43 26.86 22.61 -22.49
CA ARG A 43 28.02 21.71 -22.65
C ARG A 43 27.63 20.22 -22.67
N LEU A 44 26.36 19.91 -22.48
CA LEU A 44 25.85 18.54 -22.35
C LEU A 44 25.04 18.14 -23.59
N ARG A 45 25.09 16.87 -23.92
CA ARG A 45 24.17 16.29 -24.90
C ARG A 45 23.04 15.58 -24.17
N ILE A 46 21.86 16.20 -24.13
CA ILE A 46 20.68 15.67 -23.46
C ILE A 46 19.75 15.02 -24.46
N ARG A 47 19.64 13.68 -24.41
CA ARG A 47 18.75 12.88 -25.23
C ARG A 47 17.49 12.53 -24.42
N ARG A 48 16.46 13.39 -24.52
CA ARG A 48 15.25 13.24 -23.70
C ARG A 48 14.45 11.98 -23.99
N ALA A 49 14.39 11.55 -25.25
CA ALA A 49 13.69 10.33 -25.63
C ALA A 49 14.34 9.07 -25.01
N GLU A 50 15.65 9.03 -24.97
CA GLU A 50 16.46 7.94 -24.40
C GLU A 50 16.72 8.12 -22.91
N ARG A 51 16.35 9.27 -22.35
CA ARG A 51 16.67 9.68 -20.96
C ARG A 51 18.14 9.54 -20.62
N THR A 52 18.97 10.05 -21.50
CA THR A 52 20.43 10.00 -21.35
C THR A 52 21.00 11.43 -21.32
N ILE A 53 21.92 11.66 -20.41
CA ILE A 53 22.74 12.90 -20.30
C ILE A 53 24.19 12.49 -20.53
N GLU A 54 24.78 12.97 -21.63
CA GLU A 54 26.20 12.74 -21.98
C GLU A 54 27.03 13.97 -21.61
N PHE A 55 28.19 13.72 -21.02
CA PHE A 55 29.12 14.74 -20.57
C PHE A 55 30.31 14.86 -21.52
N PRO A 56 30.98 16.05 -21.59
CA PRO A 56 32.16 16.24 -22.44
C PRO A 56 33.33 15.29 -22.13
N SER A 57 33.37 14.73 -20.93
CA SER A 57 34.32 13.72 -20.50
C SER A 57 34.14 12.36 -21.16
N GLY A 58 33.06 12.18 -21.93
CA GLY A 58 32.67 10.88 -22.51
C GLY A 58 31.82 10.02 -21.57
N GLY A 59 31.63 10.43 -20.32
CA GLY A 59 30.75 9.73 -19.40
C GLY A 59 29.29 10.09 -19.63
N TYR A 60 28.39 9.26 -19.13
CA TYR A 60 26.94 9.44 -19.30
C TYR A 60 26.15 8.90 -18.12
N LEU A 61 24.95 9.46 -17.94
CA LEU A 61 23.88 8.93 -17.09
C LEU A 61 22.71 8.53 -17.94
N SER A 62 22.34 7.27 -17.95
CA SER A 62 21.13 6.75 -18.61
C SER A 62 20.14 6.17 -17.62
N ILE A 63 18.85 6.38 -17.88
CA ILE A 63 17.76 5.85 -17.06
C ILE A 63 17.10 4.68 -17.74
N TYR A 64 17.00 3.57 -17.04
CA TYR A 64 16.40 2.32 -17.49
C TYR A 64 15.17 1.93 -16.65
N SER A 65 14.32 1.09 -17.24
CA SER A 65 13.17 0.47 -16.57
C SER A 65 13.41 -1.02 -16.34
N ALA A 66 13.12 -1.50 -15.15
CA ALA A 66 13.14 -2.91 -14.84
C ALA A 66 12.06 -3.72 -15.58
N ASP A 67 11.02 -3.07 -16.13
CA ASP A 67 10.02 -3.72 -16.99
C ASP A 67 10.60 -4.19 -18.34
N SER A 68 11.75 -3.63 -18.75
CA SER A 68 12.41 -3.96 -20.02
C SER A 68 13.90 -4.28 -19.78
N PRO A 69 14.20 -5.32 -19.01
CA PRO A 69 15.56 -5.61 -18.57
C PRO A 69 16.51 -5.97 -19.73
N ASP A 70 15.98 -6.50 -20.82
CA ASP A 70 16.78 -6.86 -22.00
C ASP A 70 17.41 -5.65 -22.69
N SER A 71 16.86 -4.45 -22.49
CA SER A 71 17.46 -3.20 -23.01
C SER A 71 18.77 -2.83 -22.31
N ILE A 72 19.11 -3.48 -21.21
CA ILE A 72 20.32 -3.24 -20.40
C ILE A 72 21.40 -4.29 -20.69
N ARG A 73 21.00 -5.43 -21.27
CA ARG A 73 21.94 -6.52 -21.56
C ARG A 73 23.00 -6.08 -22.60
N GLY A 74 24.24 -6.43 -22.32
CA GLY A 74 25.38 -6.07 -23.20
C GLY A 74 26.00 -4.69 -22.90
N GLU A 75 25.40 -3.92 -22.01
CA GLU A 75 25.99 -2.69 -21.50
C GLU A 75 27.04 -2.99 -20.41
N ALA A 76 27.94 -2.03 -20.17
CA ALA A 76 28.94 -2.10 -19.11
C ALA A 76 28.99 -0.76 -18.34
N PHE A 77 28.81 -0.81 -17.02
CA PHE A 77 28.70 0.38 -16.18
C PHE A 77 29.78 0.46 -15.10
N ASP A 78 30.19 1.69 -14.81
CA ASP A 78 31.02 2.03 -13.66
C ASP A 78 30.18 2.16 -12.38
N LEU A 79 28.91 2.57 -12.52
CA LEU A 79 27.97 2.69 -11.41
C LEU A 79 26.56 2.32 -11.85
N VAL A 80 25.92 1.42 -11.12
CA VAL A 80 24.49 1.13 -11.24
C VAL A 80 23.79 1.56 -9.98
N ILE A 81 22.78 2.42 -10.11
CA ILE A 81 21.88 2.78 -9.01
C ILE A 81 20.52 2.10 -9.26
N VAL A 82 20.09 1.27 -8.33
CA VAL A 82 18.83 0.57 -8.37
C VAL A 82 17.88 1.25 -7.39
N ASP A 83 16.94 1.98 -7.94
CA ASP A 83 15.96 2.75 -7.17
C ASP A 83 14.70 1.92 -6.94
N GLU A 84 14.13 1.98 -5.75
CA GLU A 84 13.02 1.13 -5.32
C GLU A 84 13.31 -0.38 -5.53
N ALA A 85 14.53 -0.79 -5.19
CA ALA A 85 15.03 -2.15 -5.40
C ALA A 85 14.11 -3.24 -4.84
N ALA A 86 13.50 -3.02 -3.66
CA ALA A 86 12.58 -3.98 -3.06
C ALA A 86 11.31 -4.25 -3.89
N LEU A 87 10.99 -3.40 -4.86
CA LEU A 87 9.83 -3.56 -5.75
C LEU A 87 10.16 -4.36 -7.03
N MET A 88 11.43 -4.60 -7.31
CA MET A 88 11.88 -5.29 -8.52
C MET A 88 11.98 -6.80 -8.31
N ASP A 89 11.82 -7.55 -9.41
CA ASP A 89 12.13 -8.98 -9.44
C ASP A 89 13.64 -9.18 -9.21
N GLU A 90 14.01 -10.19 -8.41
CA GLU A 90 15.43 -10.48 -8.09
C GLU A 90 16.26 -10.82 -9.33
N ARG A 91 15.65 -11.39 -10.37
CA ARG A 91 16.33 -11.71 -11.63
C ARG A 91 16.85 -10.47 -12.34
N VAL A 92 16.16 -9.32 -12.19
CA VAL A 92 16.68 -8.06 -12.76
C VAL A 92 18.03 -7.72 -12.14
N TRP A 93 18.17 -7.93 -10.85
CA TRP A 93 19.45 -7.69 -10.18
C TRP A 93 20.50 -8.75 -10.53
N TYR A 94 20.19 -10.02 -10.27
CA TYR A 94 21.21 -11.08 -10.39
C TYR A 94 21.54 -11.47 -11.84
N ASP A 95 20.55 -11.50 -12.73
CA ASP A 95 20.72 -12.03 -14.08
C ASP A 95 21.03 -10.94 -15.13
N VAL A 96 20.75 -9.66 -14.79
CA VAL A 96 20.91 -8.56 -15.75
C VAL A 96 21.86 -7.49 -15.24
N LEU A 97 21.59 -6.85 -14.10
CA LEU A 97 22.34 -5.68 -13.66
C LEU A 97 23.72 -6.04 -13.10
N MET A 98 23.82 -7.04 -12.23
CA MET A 98 25.10 -7.43 -11.64
C MET A 98 26.15 -7.83 -12.69
N PRO A 99 25.83 -8.58 -13.77
CA PRO A 99 26.78 -8.86 -14.85
C PRO A 99 27.32 -7.61 -15.55
N THR A 100 26.54 -6.54 -15.71
CA THR A 100 26.99 -5.31 -16.39
C THR A 100 28.09 -4.55 -15.64
N LEU A 101 28.34 -4.92 -14.39
CA LEU A 101 29.41 -4.32 -13.57
C LEU A 101 30.76 -5.02 -13.75
N ALA A 102 30.77 -6.22 -14.35
CA ALA A 102 31.98 -7.08 -14.37
C ALA A 102 33.12 -6.45 -15.17
N ASP A 103 32.87 -5.98 -16.38
CA ASP A 103 33.88 -5.50 -17.31
C ASP A 103 34.64 -4.26 -16.79
N ARG A 104 33.90 -3.37 -16.10
CA ARG A 104 34.42 -2.10 -15.57
C ARG A 104 34.80 -2.17 -14.09
N ARG A 105 34.63 -3.33 -13.45
CA ARG A 105 34.73 -3.47 -11.99
C ARG A 105 33.85 -2.43 -11.29
N GLY A 106 32.65 -2.22 -11.85
CA GLY A 106 31.73 -1.20 -11.42
C GLY A 106 31.14 -1.46 -10.03
N ARG A 107 30.47 -0.47 -9.51
CA ARG A 107 29.83 -0.52 -8.19
C ARG A 107 28.32 -0.38 -8.33
N ALA A 108 27.60 -0.85 -7.32
CA ALA A 108 26.15 -0.66 -7.26
C ALA A 108 25.73 0.05 -5.97
N MET A 109 24.63 0.78 -6.06
CA MET A 109 23.89 1.32 -4.92
C MET A 109 22.44 0.91 -5.03
N LEU A 110 21.96 0.13 -4.08
CA LEU A 110 20.55 -0.31 -4.00
C LEU A 110 19.83 0.59 -3.00
N ILE A 111 18.73 1.20 -3.40
CA ILE A 111 17.95 2.13 -2.59
C ILE A 111 16.49 1.66 -2.61
N SER A 112 15.87 1.54 -1.44
CA SER A 112 14.44 1.23 -1.34
C SER A 112 13.90 1.44 0.06
N THR A 113 12.59 1.61 0.18
CA THR A 113 11.86 1.27 1.38
C THR A 113 11.87 -0.26 1.56
N PRO A 114 12.12 -0.77 2.76
CA PRO A 114 12.05 -2.21 3.04
C PRO A 114 10.67 -2.80 2.71
N ARG A 115 10.68 -4.05 2.19
CA ARG A 115 9.44 -4.78 1.84
C ARG A 115 9.60 -6.25 2.23
N GLY A 116 9.25 -6.59 3.47
CA GLY A 116 9.45 -7.94 3.99
C GLY A 116 10.88 -8.43 3.86
N ARG A 117 11.11 -9.74 3.98
CA ARG A 117 12.43 -10.37 3.82
C ARG A 117 12.66 -10.89 2.39
N ASN A 118 12.59 -10.00 1.41
CA ASN A 118 12.82 -10.31 0.00
C ASN A 118 14.34 -10.34 -0.36
N TRP A 119 14.67 -10.36 -1.64
CA TRP A 119 16.05 -10.35 -2.12
C TRP A 119 16.81 -9.09 -1.68
N PHE A 120 16.16 -7.90 -1.63
CA PHE A 120 16.78 -6.66 -1.16
C PHE A 120 17.17 -6.74 0.32
N TRP A 121 16.38 -7.43 1.16
CA TRP A 121 16.78 -7.74 2.53
C TRP A 121 18.02 -8.62 2.59
N ARG A 122 18.13 -9.66 1.73
CA ARG A 122 19.33 -10.51 1.67
C ARG A 122 20.57 -9.71 1.31
N GLU A 123 20.48 -8.81 0.33
CA GLU A 123 21.56 -7.91 -0.05
C GLU A 123 21.89 -6.92 1.08
N TYR A 124 20.89 -6.38 1.77
CA TYR A 124 21.11 -5.51 2.93
C TYR A 124 21.90 -6.23 4.03
N GLU A 125 21.49 -7.43 4.44
CA GLU A 125 22.20 -8.21 5.46
C GLU A 125 23.63 -8.59 4.99
N ARG A 126 23.82 -8.97 3.72
CA ARG A 126 25.15 -9.21 3.17
C ARG A 126 26.04 -7.96 3.25
N CYS A 127 25.56 -6.83 2.77
CA CYS A 127 26.30 -5.57 2.78
C CYS A 127 26.56 -5.03 4.20
N LYS A 128 25.71 -5.35 5.15
CA LYS A 128 25.87 -4.97 6.56
C LYS A 128 27.15 -5.59 7.18
N HIS A 129 27.45 -6.84 6.82
CA HIS A 129 28.69 -7.48 7.24
C HIS A 129 29.95 -6.81 6.65
N GLU A 130 29.78 -6.12 5.54
CA GLU A 130 30.85 -5.38 4.84
C GLU A 130 30.90 -3.88 5.23
N ASN A 131 30.09 -3.43 6.19
CA ASN A 131 29.89 -2.02 6.56
C ASN A 131 29.45 -1.15 5.37
N ALA A 132 28.70 -1.73 4.42
CA ALA A 132 28.22 -1.09 3.21
C ALA A 132 26.68 -1.01 3.14
N ALA A 133 26.00 -1.12 4.26
CA ALA A 133 24.55 -0.96 4.37
C ALA A 133 24.17 0.10 5.40
N TRP A 134 23.18 0.91 5.06
CA TRP A 134 22.68 1.97 5.89
C TRP A 134 21.16 1.90 5.99
N ARG A 135 20.63 2.15 7.16
CA ARG A 135 19.21 2.37 7.42
C ARG A 135 19.04 3.83 7.83
N VAL A 136 18.20 4.55 7.12
CA VAL A 136 17.97 5.99 7.35
C VAL A 136 16.48 6.21 7.63
N PRO A 137 16.07 6.22 8.91
CA PRO A 137 14.69 6.52 9.29
C PRO A 137 14.30 7.96 8.96
N SER A 138 13.03 8.18 8.62
CA SER A 138 12.51 9.53 8.35
C SER A 138 12.56 10.44 9.57
N VAL A 139 12.54 9.89 10.76
CA VAL A 139 12.69 10.65 12.04
C VAL A 139 14.08 11.26 12.20
N ASP A 140 15.10 10.67 11.54
CA ASP A 140 16.48 11.17 11.57
C ASP A 140 16.80 12.07 10.34
N ASN A 141 15.81 12.37 9.51
CA ASN A 141 16.01 13.19 8.32
C ASN A 141 16.40 14.62 8.70
N PRO A 142 17.42 15.24 8.07
CA PRO A 142 17.83 16.62 8.36
C PRO A 142 16.75 17.67 8.05
N LEU A 143 15.78 17.37 7.17
CA LEU A 143 14.69 18.28 6.82
C LEU A 143 13.58 18.24 7.88
N PRO A 144 13.27 19.35 8.56
CA PRO A 144 12.23 19.39 9.60
C PRO A 144 10.86 18.90 9.12
N SER A 145 10.46 19.28 7.91
CA SER A 145 9.18 18.90 7.32
C SER A 145 9.00 17.39 7.20
N ILE A 146 10.07 16.62 6.95
CA ILE A 146 10.02 15.15 6.87
C ILE A 146 9.89 14.56 8.26
N ARG A 147 10.62 15.07 9.25
CA ARG A 147 10.48 14.61 10.65
C ARG A 147 9.08 14.86 11.20
N GLU A 148 8.54 16.07 10.98
CA GLU A 148 7.17 16.41 11.38
C GLU A 148 6.12 15.53 10.69
N ALA A 149 6.34 15.19 9.41
CA ALA A 149 5.48 14.24 8.71
C ALA A 149 5.56 12.84 9.32
N ALA A 150 6.75 12.37 9.71
CA ALA A 150 6.95 11.09 10.38
C ALA A 150 6.25 11.06 11.75
N GLU A 151 6.38 12.11 12.55
CA GLU A 151 5.69 12.20 13.85
C GLU A 151 4.16 12.17 13.69
N ARG A 152 3.61 12.89 12.71
CA ARG A 152 2.17 12.84 12.41
C ARG A 152 1.75 11.45 11.94
N ALA A 153 2.53 10.81 11.07
CA ALA A 153 2.23 9.47 10.56
C ALA A 153 2.13 8.43 11.68
N ARG A 154 2.93 8.56 12.75
CA ARG A 154 2.88 7.67 13.91
C ARG A 154 1.49 7.56 14.53
N GLN A 155 0.68 8.61 14.40
CA GLN A 155 -0.68 8.64 14.94
C GLN A 155 -1.75 8.25 13.92
N LEU A 156 -1.38 8.07 12.64
CA LEU A 156 -2.33 7.93 11.54
C LEU A 156 -2.27 6.57 10.83
N VAL A 157 -1.16 5.84 10.97
CA VAL A 157 -0.94 4.57 10.28
C VAL A 157 -0.68 3.44 11.27
N SER A 158 -0.85 2.18 10.85
CA SER A 158 -0.53 1.01 11.68
C SER A 158 0.95 1.01 12.09
N GLU A 159 1.28 0.41 13.23
CA GLU A 159 2.66 0.25 13.70
C GLU A 159 3.53 -0.43 12.65
N ARG A 160 3.00 -1.43 11.94
CA ARG A 160 3.68 -2.09 10.83
C ARG A 160 4.05 -1.11 9.72
N THR A 161 3.06 -0.32 9.25
CA THR A 161 3.27 0.69 8.18
C THR A 161 4.26 1.75 8.64
N TYR A 162 4.16 2.19 9.89
CA TYR A 162 5.07 3.17 10.46
C TYR A 162 6.52 2.64 10.48
N ARG A 163 6.72 1.44 10.98
CA ARG A 163 8.04 0.81 11.04
C ARG A 163 8.65 0.62 9.65
N GLN A 164 7.85 0.18 8.68
CA GLN A 164 8.31 -0.05 7.31
C GLN A 164 8.59 1.25 6.56
N GLU A 165 7.61 2.16 6.49
CA GLU A 165 7.66 3.34 5.59
C GLU A 165 8.42 4.53 6.21
N TRP A 166 8.41 4.65 7.56
CA TRP A 166 9.00 5.81 8.24
C TRP A 166 10.26 5.48 9.02
N LEU A 167 10.34 4.27 9.57
CA LEU A 167 11.54 3.82 10.27
C LEU A 167 12.48 2.98 9.40
N ALA A 168 12.12 2.71 8.16
CA ALA A 168 12.90 1.90 7.22
C ALA A 168 13.28 0.53 7.81
N GLU A 169 12.35 -0.14 8.48
CA GLU A 169 12.56 -1.46 9.07
C GLU A 169 12.06 -2.57 8.16
N PHE A 170 12.83 -3.66 8.08
CA PHE A 170 12.35 -4.90 7.47
C PHE A 170 11.39 -5.59 8.44
N VAL A 171 10.09 -5.43 8.19
CA VAL A 171 9.05 -6.04 9.00
C VAL A 171 8.65 -7.37 8.37
N ASP A 172 8.63 -8.43 9.18
CA ASP A 172 8.22 -9.76 8.70
C ASP A 172 6.78 -9.74 8.18
N GLU A 173 6.59 -10.38 7.02
CA GLU A 173 5.25 -10.59 6.44
C GLU A 173 4.50 -11.73 7.15
N ALA A 174 5.18 -12.50 7.99
CA ALA A 174 4.63 -13.62 8.75
C ALA A 174 3.76 -13.16 9.91
N GLY A 175 2.61 -12.58 9.61
CA GLY A 175 1.56 -12.21 10.54
C GLY A 175 0.40 -11.62 9.77
N GLY A 176 -0.83 -11.99 10.11
CA GLY A 176 -2.04 -11.43 9.54
C GLY A 176 -2.00 -9.89 9.53
N VAL A 177 -2.79 -9.29 8.68
CA VAL A 177 -2.92 -7.83 8.58
C VAL A 177 -3.40 -7.25 9.91
N PHE A 178 -4.27 -7.98 10.61
CA PHE A 178 -4.88 -7.56 11.87
C PHE A 178 -4.23 -8.27 13.05
N ARG A 179 -3.67 -7.51 13.98
CA ARG A 179 -3.01 -8.02 15.18
C ARG A 179 -3.82 -7.67 16.43
N GLY A 180 -3.92 -8.62 17.35
CA GLY A 180 -4.66 -8.38 18.59
C GLY A 180 -6.17 -8.39 18.45
N VAL A 181 -6.71 -9.04 17.41
CA VAL A 181 -8.17 -9.09 17.14
C VAL A 181 -8.95 -9.57 18.37
N ARG A 182 -8.51 -10.66 18.99
CA ARG A 182 -9.18 -11.22 20.17
C ARG A 182 -9.10 -10.32 21.41
N ALA A 183 -8.10 -9.44 21.50
CA ALA A 183 -8.04 -8.45 22.58
C ALA A 183 -9.10 -7.33 22.44
N CYS A 184 -9.68 -7.19 21.25
CA CYS A 184 -10.78 -6.27 20.99
C CYS A 184 -12.16 -6.85 21.34
N VAL A 185 -12.25 -8.15 21.64
CA VAL A 185 -13.52 -8.79 22.02
C VAL A 185 -14.00 -8.27 23.36
N ARG A 186 -15.14 -7.61 23.33
CA ARG A 186 -15.80 -7.11 24.55
C ARG A 186 -17.30 -6.96 24.31
N LYS A 187 -18.08 -7.31 25.32
CA LYS A 187 -19.53 -7.08 25.29
C LYS A 187 -19.81 -5.59 25.38
N VAL A 188 -20.61 -5.09 24.45
CA VAL A 188 -21.01 -3.68 24.37
C VAL A 188 -22.53 -3.61 24.39
N GLU A 189 -23.10 -2.79 25.26
CA GLU A 189 -24.53 -2.49 25.26
C GLU A 189 -24.82 -1.44 24.16
N PRO A 190 -25.69 -1.76 23.18
CA PRO A 190 -25.95 -0.86 22.05
C PRO A 190 -26.52 0.49 22.50
N ARG A 191 -25.98 1.57 21.92
CA ARG A 191 -26.45 2.96 22.24
C ARG A 191 -26.80 3.74 20.96
N GLY A 192 -26.20 3.36 19.82
CA GLY A 192 -26.32 4.09 18.57
C GLY A 192 -25.66 5.49 18.60
N PRO A 193 -25.72 6.25 17.52
CA PRO A 193 -26.37 5.86 16.27
C PRO A 193 -25.71 4.66 15.60
N PHE A 194 -26.48 3.93 14.78
CA PHE A 194 -25.99 2.72 14.11
C PHE A 194 -25.76 2.97 12.63
N ALA A 195 -24.73 2.33 12.10
CA ALA A 195 -24.46 2.26 10.68
C ALA A 195 -24.25 0.80 10.23
N LEU A 196 -24.45 0.52 8.96
CA LEU A 196 -24.17 -0.78 8.37
C LEU A 196 -23.04 -0.69 7.37
N GLY A 197 -22.18 -1.70 7.35
CA GLY A 197 -21.26 -1.95 6.25
C GLY A 197 -21.66 -3.22 5.54
N VAL A 198 -21.70 -3.18 4.22
CA VAL A 198 -22.20 -4.28 3.39
C VAL A 198 -21.17 -4.63 2.32
N ASP A 199 -20.83 -5.90 2.28
CA ASP A 199 -20.10 -6.53 1.19
C ASP A 199 -21.01 -7.54 0.49
N ILE A 200 -21.16 -7.42 -0.84
CA ILE A 200 -22.08 -8.22 -1.62
C ILE A 200 -21.32 -9.38 -2.27
N GLY A 201 -21.59 -10.58 -1.76
CA GLY A 201 -21.04 -11.81 -2.34
C GLY A 201 -21.61 -12.13 -3.72
N ARG A 202 -20.76 -12.71 -4.58
CA ARG A 202 -21.14 -13.26 -5.88
C ARG A 202 -20.99 -14.78 -5.84
N ASP A 203 -21.84 -15.45 -6.58
CA ASP A 203 -21.77 -16.90 -6.80
C ASP A 203 -21.52 -17.72 -5.53
N GLU A 204 -20.28 -17.98 -5.21
CA GLU A 204 -19.86 -18.78 -4.05
C GLU A 204 -19.46 -17.96 -2.81
N ASP A 205 -19.34 -16.61 -2.94
CA ASP A 205 -18.97 -15.72 -1.84
C ASP A 205 -20.17 -15.41 -0.94
N TYR A 206 -19.89 -14.98 0.27
CA TYR A 206 -20.93 -14.56 1.21
C TYR A 206 -21.27 -13.07 1.01
N THR A 207 -22.56 -12.75 1.11
CA THR A 207 -22.96 -11.38 1.45
C THR A 207 -22.81 -11.21 2.95
N ALA A 208 -22.06 -10.20 3.39
CA ALA A 208 -21.86 -9.87 4.79
C ALA A 208 -22.40 -8.49 5.11
N VAL A 209 -23.02 -8.35 6.29
CA VAL A 209 -23.56 -7.09 6.83
C VAL A 209 -23.06 -6.92 8.25
N ALA A 210 -22.20 -5.94 8.47
CA ALA A 210 -21.72 -5.55 9.79
C ALA A 210 -22.60 -4.43 10.38
N VAL A 211 -23.15 -4.65 11.56
CA VAL A 211 -23.88 -3.65 12.35
C VAL A 211 -22.91 -2.97 13.28
N PHE A 212 -22.77 -1.66 13.16
CA PHE A 212 -21.79 -0.85 13.88
C PHE A 212 -22.44 0.23 14.74
N ASP A 213 -22.05 0.28 16.00
CA ASP A 213 -22.40 1.39 16.92
C ASP A 213 -21.32 2.47 16.82
N ILE A 214 -21.69 3.62 16.27
CA ILE A 214 -20.76 4.72 16.01
C ILE A 214 -20.27 5.34 17.33
N SER A 215 -21.17 5.50 18.29
CA SER A 215 -20.83 6.16 19.56
C SER A 215 -19.85 5.36 20.42
N GLN A 216 -19.86 4.05 20.28
CA GLN A 216 -19.04 3.14 21.05
C GLN A 216 -17.86 2.56 20.25
N SER A 217 -17.78 2.90 18.96
CA SER A 217 -16.80 2.30 18.04
C SER A 217 -16.84 0.76 18.14
N ALA A 218 -18.02 0.17 17.95
CA ALA A 218 -18.24 -1.26 18.20
C ALA A 218 -18.95 -1.96 17.05
N VAL A 219 -18.39 -3.07 16.60
CA VAL A 219 -19.12 -4.04 15.78
C VAL A 219 -20.00 -4.86 16.70
N LEU A 220 -21.31 -4.71 16.57
CA LEU A 220 -22.29 -5.40 17.44
C LEU A 220 -22.54 -6.83 16.98
N LYS A 221 -22.66 -7.01 15.67
CA LYS A 221 -22.81 -8.32 15.03
C LYS A 221 -22.47 -8.24 13.56
N VAL A 222 -22.16 -9.38 12.95
CA VAL A 222 -22.04 -9.54 11.51
C VAL A 222 -23.02 -10.64 11.07
N ALA A 223 -23.98 -10.28 10.23
CA ALA A 223 -24.85 -11.22 9.55
C ALA A 223 -24.25 -11.61 8.21
N ARG A 224 -24.31 -12.89 7.86
CA ARG A 224 -23.78 -13.38 6.58
C ARG A 224 -24.66 -14.50 6.01
N TRP A 225 -24.71 -14.57 4.69
CA TRP A 225 -25.42 -15.61 3.96
C TRP A 225 -24.90 -15.77 2.55
N ARG A 226 -25.20 -16.86 1.92
CA ARG A 226 -24.87 -17.15 0.51
C ARG A 226 -26.01 -17.93 -0.15
N HIS A 227 -25.95 -18.02 -1.48
CA HIS A 227 -26.95 -18.75 -2.27
C HIS A 227 -28.38 -18.22 -2.14
N GLU A 228 -28.55 -16.95 -1.74
CA GLU A 228 -29.84 -16.26 -1.83
C GLU A 228 -29.94 -15.54 -3.18
N ASP A 229 -31.18 -15.47 -3.73
CA ASP A 229 -31.42 -14.63 -4.88
C ASP A 229 -31.23 -13.16 -4.52
N TYR A 230 -30.91 -12.37 -5.54
CA TYR A 230 -30.62 -10.95 -5.40
C TYR A 230 -31.74 -10.19 -4.66
N THR A 231 -33.00 -10.46 -4.98
CA THR A 231 -34.17 -9.77 -4.40
C THR A 231 -34.25 -10.03 -2.89
N ARG A 232 -34.08 -11.26 -2.47
CA ARG A 232 -34.06 -11.63 -1.04
C ARG A 232 -32.87 -11.00 -0.30
N THR A 233 -31.69 -11.03 -0.93
CA THR A 233 -30.50 -10.40 -0.36
C THR A 233 -30.75 -8.92 -0.08
N VAL A 234 -31.29 -8.17 -1.04
CA VAL A 234 -31.55 -6.74 -0.87
C VAL A 234 -32.65 -6.46 0.17
N GLN A 235 -33.71 -7.27 0.18
CA GLN A 235 -34.75 -7.18 1.19
C GLN A 235 -34.23 -7.44 2.60
N ARG A 236 -33.34 -8.41 2.75
CA ARG A 236 -32.72 -8.74 4.04
C ARG A 236 -31.81 -7.60 4.55
N ILE A 237 -31.01 -7.00 3.68
CA ILE A 237 -30.21 -5.81 4.03
C ILE A 237 -31.14 -4.66 4.48
N ALA A 238 -32.21 -4.39 3.72
CA ALA A 238 -33.18 -3.37 4.05
C ALA A 238 -33.91 -3.64 5.40
N GLN A 239 -34.18 -4.91 5.68
CA GLN A 239 -34.77 -5.31 6.96
C GLN A 239 -33.81 -5.03 8.11
N ILE A 240 -32.55 -5.46 8.01
CA ILE A 240 -31.53 -5.22 9.04
C ILE A 240 -31.36 -3.72 9.28
N ALA A 241 -31.32 -2.90 8.22
CA ALA A 241 -31.17 -1.45 8.32
C ALA A 241 -32.34 -0.81 9.10
N ARG A 242 -33.56 -1.26 8.85
CA ARG A 242 -34.78 -0.76 9.58
C ARG A 242 -34.81 -1.23 11.04
N GLU A 243 -34.48 -2.50 11.29
CA GLU A 243 -34.45 -3.07 12.65
C GLU A 243 -33.46 -2.35 13.56
N CYS A 244 -32.27 -1.99 13.04
CA CYS A 244 -31.29 -1.23 13.79
C CYS A 244 -31.54 0.28 13.75
N GLN A 245 -32.49 0.78 12.97
CA GLN A 245 -32.66 2.22 12.71
C GLN A 245 -31.35 2.85 12.21
N ALA A 246 -30.69 2.21 11.26
CA ALA A 246 -29.38 2.63 10.77
C ALA A 246 -29.48 4.03 10.13
N ILE A 247 -28.60 4.92 10.54
CA ILE A 247 -28.52 6.27 9.98
C ILE A 247 -27.80 6.31 8.63
N GLU A 248 -27.03 5.27 8.31
CA GLU A 248 -26.31 5.12 7.04
C GLU A 248 -26.02 3.64 6.77
N VAL A 249 -26.10 3.25 5.49
CA VAL A 249 -25.68 1.93 4.99
C VAL A 249 -24.59 2.14 3.95
N VAL A 250 -23.39 1.64 4.20
CA VAL A 250 -22.26 1.71 3.25
C VAL A 250 -22.20 0.41 2.48
N VAL A 251 -22.34 0.47 1.16
CA VAL A 251 -22.36 -0.71 0.28
C VAL A 251 -21.18 -0.62 -0.70
N GLU A 252 -20.42 -1.69 -0.86
CA GLU A 252 -19.45 -1.76 -1.95
C GLU A 252 -20.17 -1.73 -3.30
N GLN A 253 -19.93 -0.67 -4.09
CA GLN A 253 -20.66 -0.39 -5.32
C GLN A 253 -20.11 -1.11 -6.55
N ASN A 254 -19.01 -1.84 -6.45
CA ASN A 254 -18.41 -2.54 -7.59
C ASN A 254 -19.37 -3.60 -8.14
N ALA A 255 -19.66 -3.51 -9.44
CA ALA A 255 -20.45 -4.44 -10.24
C ALA A 255 -21.79 -4.93 -9.62
N ALA A 256 -21.81 -5.73 -8.55
CA ALA A 256 -23.01 -6.27 -7.93
C ALA A 256 -23.69 -5.31 -6.95
N GLY A 257 -22.96 -4.34 -6.41
CA GLY A 257 -23.45 -3.43 -5.38
C GLY A 257 -24.28 -2.25 -5.90
N ALA A 258 -24.04 -1.78 -7.12
CA ALA A 258 -24.76 -0.62 -7.65
C ALA A 258 -26.28 -0.77 -7.64
N PRO A 259 -26.89 -1.87 -8.11
CA PRO A 259 -28.33 -2.06 -8.02
C PRO A 259 -28.85 -2.19 -6.59
N VAL A 260 -28.00 -2.65 -5.62
CA VAL A 260 -28.36 -2.67 -4.20
C VAL A 260 -28.50 -1.26 -3.67
N VAL A 261 -27.59 -0.37 -4.00
CA VAL A 261 -27.64 1.05 -3.63
C VAL A 261 -28.93 1.68 -4.15
N ASP A 262 -29.26 1.48 -5.43
CA ASP A 262 -30.46 2.03 -6.05
C ASP A 262 -31.75 1.52 -5.36
N TYR A 263 -31.82 0.22 -5.05
CA TYR A 263 -32.97 -0.34 -4.35
C TYR A 263 -33.11 0.21 -2.93
N LEU A 264 -32.04 0.25 -2.14
CA LEU A 264 -32.08 0.79 -0.78
C LEU A 264 -32.49 2.26 -0.76
N ALA A 265 -31.97 3.05 -1.70
CA ALA A 265 -32.37 4.43 -1.89
C ALA A 265 -33.86 4.56 -2.21
N SER A 266 -34.40 3.68 -3.08
CA SER A 266 -35.85 3.65 -3.41
C SER A 266 -36.74 3.31 -2.21
N GLN A 267 -36.20 2.65 -1.20
CA GLN A 267 -36.85 2.29 0.05
C GLN A 267 -36.66 3.37 1.16
N ASN A 268 -36.15 4.55 0.80
CA ASN A 268 -35.82 5.64 1.74
C ASN A 268 -34.84 5.21 2.85
N ILE A 269 -33.94 4.27 2.56
CA ILE A 269 -32.85 3.90 3.46
C ILE A 269 -31.63 4.76 3.09
N PRO A 270 -31.03 5.49 4.04
CA PRO A 270 -29.83 6.27 3.81
C PRO A 270 -28.68 5.34 3.38
N VAL A 271 -28.28 5.39 2.12
CA VAL A 271 -27.26 4.49 1.57
C VAL A 271 -26.16 5.28 0.88
N LEU A 272 -24.93 4.83 1.05
CA LEU A 272 -23.72 5.35 0.40
C LEU A 272 -23.05 4.21 -0.38
N GLY A 273 -22.91 4.39 -1.69
CA GLY A 273 -22.14 3.49 -2.54
C GLY A 273 -20.64 3.81 -2.44
N ALA A 274 -19.83 2.82 -2.14
CA ALA A 274 -18.39 2.94 -2.03
C ALA A 274 -17.68 2.16 -3.12
N THR A 275 -16.70 2.78 -3.81
CA THR A 275 -15.95 2.14 -4.89
C THR A 275 -14.64 1.56 -4.39
N THR A 276 -14.44 0.26 -4.57
CA THR A 276 -13.19 -0.42 -4.24
C THR A 276 -12.20 -0.33 -5.39
N THR A 277 -11.10 0.34 -5.15
CA THR A 277 -9.86 0.27 -5.93
C THR A 277 -8.76 -0.33 -5.07
N ALA A 278 -7.62 -0.71 -5.63
CA ALA A 278 -6.50 -1.20 -4.84
C ALA A 278 -6.03 -0.19 -3.77
N SER A 279 -6.11 1.10 -4.06
CA SER A 279 -5.74 2.17 -3.13
C SER A 279 -6.78 2.39 -2.03
N THR A 280 -8.08 2.37 -2.36
CA THR A 280 -9.15 2.52 -1.35
C THR A 280 -9.22 1.29 -0.45
N LYS A 281 -9.14 0.05 -1.01
CA LYS A 281 -9.07 -1.19 -0.21
C LYS A 281 -7.91 -1.13 0.79
N ARG A 282 -6.72 -0.76 0.33
CA ARG A 282 -5.56 -0.58 1.21
C ARG A 282 -5.86 0.41 2.34
N ALA A 283 -6.39 1.57 2.02
CA ALA A 283 -6.62 2.64 3.00
C ALA A 283 -7.62 2.23 4.10
N ILE A 284 -8.76 1.59 3.74
CA ILE A 284 -9.76 1.14 4.72
C ILE A 284 -9.25 -0.02 5.58
N ILE A 285 -8.50 -0.95 5.00
CA ILE A 285 -7.89 -2.07 5.73
C ILE A 285 -6.81 -1.58 6.70
N GLU A 286 -5.91 -0.71 6.28
CA GLU A 286 -4.89 -0.14 7.16
C GLU A 286 -5.51 0.66 8.32
N ARG A 287 -6.59 1.40 8.06
CA ARG A 287 -7.33 2.12 9.10
C ARG A 287 -7.96 1.17 10.12
N LEU A 288 -8.58 0.09 9.66
CA LEU A 288 -9.14 -0.93 10.55
C LEU A 288 -8.04 -1.64 11.37
N ALA A 289 -6.93 -2.00 10.73
CA ALA A 289 -5.79 -2.63 11.40
C ALA A 289 -5.23 -1.75 12.53
N TRP A 290 -5.10 -0.46 12.26
CA TRP A 290 -4.66 0.51 13.26
C TRP A 290 -5.62 0.60 14.46
N ALA A 291 -6.93 0.61 14.20
CA ALA A 291 -7.94 0.65 15.28
C ALA A 291 -7.91 -0.63 16.15
N ILE A 292 -7.74 -1.79 15.52
CA ILE A 292 -7.62 -3.08 16.23
C ILE A 292 -6.35 -3.11 17.07
N GLU A 293 -5.20 -2.74 16.53
CA GLU A 293 -3.92 -2.71 17.27
C GLU A 293 -3.97 -1.81 18.51
N ARG A 294 -4.75 -0.74 18.45
CA ARG A 294 -4.91 0.20 19.58
C ARG A 294 -6.07 -0.12 20.52
N GLY A 295 -6.87 -1.15 20.20
CA GLY A 295 -8.08 -1.49 20.96
C GLY A 295 -9.17 -0.41 20.88
N GLU A 296 -9.15 0.44 19.84
CA GLU A 296 -10.10 1.54 19.62
C GLU A 296 -11.44 1.07 19.03
N ILE A 297 -11.55 -0.20 18.67
CA ILE A 297 -12.77 -0.83 18.17
C ILE A 297 -13.13 -2.03 19.04
N ALA A 298 -14.43 -2.23 19.31
CA ALA A 298 -14.92 -3.45 19.95
C ALA A 298 -15.36 -4.45 18.89
N MET A 299 -15.06 -5.73 19.11
CA MET A 299 -15.46 -6.84 18.26
C MET A 299 -16.46 -7.76 18.99
N PRO A 300 -17.41 -8.37 18.28
CA PRO A 300 -18.28 -9.39 18.85
C PRO A 300 -17.47 -10.67 19.15
N ASP A 301 -17.94 -11.45 20.10
CA ASP A 301 -17.43 -12.79 20.35
C ASP A 301 -18.04 -13.77 19.31
N ASP A 302 -17.55 -13.67 18.09
CA ASP A 302 -17.93 -14.50 16.95
C ASP A 302 -16.67 -15.11 16.33
N ASP A 303 -16.44 -16.38 16.60
CA ASP A 303 -15.22 -17.08 16.16
C ASP A 303 -15.01 -17.05 14.65
N TYR A 304 -16.07 -16.96 13.84
CA TYR A 304 -15.93 -16.89 12.40
C TYR A 304 -15.39 -15.51 11.98
N VAL A 305 -15.98 -14.43 12.49
CA VAL A 305 -15.54 -13.07 12.22
C VAL A 305 -14.10 -12.86 12.69
N LEU A 306 -13.79 -13.35 13.89
CA LEU A 306 -12.44 -13.25 14.45
C LEU A 306 -11.43 -14.03 13.63
N THR A 307 -11.79 -15.22 13.15
CA THR A 307 -10.93 -16.07 12.32
C THR A 307 -10.68 -15.45 10.95
N GLU A 308 -11.69 -14.88 10.29
CA GLU A 308 -11.50 -14.14 9.02
C GLU A 308 -10.50 -12.98 9.21
N LEU A 309 -10.66 -12.19 10.28
CA LEU A 309 -9.72 -11.10 10.58
C LEU A 309 -8.30 -11.62 10.83
N GLU A 310 -8.14 -12.67 11.65
CA GLU A 310 -6.82 -13.24 11.99
C GLU A 310 -6.09 -13.81 10.77
N GLN A 311 -6.83 -14.38 9.82
CA GLN A 311 -6.29 -15.01 8.62
C GLN A 311 -6.15 -14.05 7.43
N PHE A 312 -6.77 -12.88 7.51
CA PHE A 312 -6.66 -11.88 6.45
C PHE A 312 -5.20 -11.47 6.24
N SER A 313 -4.76 -11.59 5.00
CA SER A 313 -3.34 -11.50 4.68
C SER A 313 -3.07 -10.47 3.60
N GLN A 314 -1.83 -10.06 3.53
CA GLN A 314 -1.29 -9.23 2.49
C GLN A 314 -0.37 -10.07 1.63
N ARG A 315 -0.67 -10.17 0.34
CA ARG A 315 0.18 -10.89 -0.62
C ARG A 315 0.80 -9.90 -1.60
N ARG A 316 2.06 -10.08 -1.89
CA ARG A 316 2.74 -9.29 -2.90
C ARG A 316 2.43 -9.84 -4.30
N ARG A 317 1.99 -8.97 -5.22
CA ARG A 317 1.86 -9.27 -6.65
C ARG A 317 3.21 -9.21 -7.35
N LYS A 318 3.28 -9.79 -8.56
CA LYS A 318 4.51 -9.78 -9.39
C LYS A 318 4.96 -8.36 -9.78
N ASP A 319 4.05 -7.42 -9.89
CA ASP A 319 4.30 -5.99 -10.17
C ASP A 319 4.81 -5.18 -8.97
N GLY A 320 5.01 -5.86 -7.82
CA GLY A 320 5.47 -5.23 -6.58
C GLY A 320 4.37 -4.56 -5.75
N THR A 321 3.13 -4.50 -6.24
CA THR A 321 1.99 -4.01 -5.48
C THR A 321 1.53 -5.04 -4.45
N TYR A 322 0.74 -4.60 -3.45
CA TYR A 322 0.16 -5.49 -2.46
C TYR A 322 -1.32 -5.73 -2.72
N GLU A 323 -1.71 -6.99 -2.63
CA GLU A 323 -3.07 -7.43 -2.61
C GLU A 323 -3.46 -7.83 -1.18
N TYR A 324 -4.58 -7.27 -0.74
CA TYR A 324 -5.18 -7.58 0.55
C TYR A 324 -6.34 -8.54 0.33
N SER A 325 -6.27 -9.75 0.85
CA SER A 325 -7.29 -10.77 0.66
C SER A 325 -7.21 -11.88 1.70
N ALA A 326 -8.26 -12.68 1.81
CA ALA A 326 -8.18 -13.97 2.48
C ALA A 326 -7.24 -14.93 1.75
N PRO A 327 -6.65 -15.91 2.44
CA PRO A 327 -5.94 -17.01 1.82
C PRO A 327 -6.83 -17.82 0.87
N PRO A 328 -6.26 -18.56 -0.10
CA PRO A 328 -7.04 -19.42 -0.99
C PRO A 328 -7.96 -20.39 -0.24
N GLY A 329 -9.23 -20.43 -0.62
CA GLY A 329 -10.26 -21.26 0.03
C GLY A 329 -10.89 -20.62 1.27
N MET A 330 -10.56 -19.38 1.58
CA MET A 330 -11.15 -18.60 2.66
C MET A 330 -11.83 -17.34 2.13
N HIS A 331 -12.62 -16.71 2.96
CA HIS A 331 -13.43 -15.54 2.61
C HIS A 331 -12.95 -14.30 3.36
N ASP A 332 -13.19 -13.10 2.81
CA ASP A 332 -12.89 -11.79 3.42
C ASP A 332 -14.12 -10.85 3.51
N ASP A 333 -15.31 -11.41 3.31
CA ASP A 333 -16.56 -10.66 3.22
C ASP A 333 -16.89 -9.93 4.54
N CYS A 334 -16.69 -10.58 5.69
CA CYS A 334 -16.89 -9.95 6.99
C CYS A 334 -15.86 -8.86 7.25
N VAL A 335 -14.61 -9.09 6.85
CA VAL A 335 -13.53 -8.10 6.97
C VAL A 335 -13.88 -6.85 6.16
N MET A 336 -14.32 -7.01 4.92
CA MET A 336 -14.67 -5.89 4.04
C MET A 336 -15.89 -5.13 4.56
N ALA A 337 -16.94 -5.82 4.98
CA ALA A 337 -18.12 -5.18 5.58
C ALA A 337 -17.75 -4.32 6.81
N ILE A 338 -16.92 -4.85 7.71
CA ILE A 338 -16.43 -4.11 8.88
C ILE A 338 -15.54 -2.93 8.47
N ALA A 339 -14.62 -3.13 7.52
CA ALA A 339 -13.69 -2.09 7.08
C ALA A 339 -14.42 -0.89 6.47
N TRP A 340 -15.47 -1.13 5.67
CA TRP A 340 -16.29 -0.09 5.09
C TRP A 340 -16.99 0.76 6.14
N VAL A 341 -17.76 0.16 7.05
CA VAL A 341 -18.51 0.92 8.04
C VAL A 341 -17.59 1.62 9.02
N TYR A 342 -16.50 0.98 9.46
CA TYR A 342 -15.52 1.60 10.34
C TYR A 342 -14.86 2.81 9.70
N SER A 343 -14.41 2.66 8.44
CA SER A 343 -13.76 3.75 7.72
C SER A 343 -14.68 4.96 7.58
N ARG A 344 -15.95 4.74 7.31
CA ARG A 344 -16.96 5.79 7.18
C ARG A 344 -17.25 6.48 8.51
N ALA A 345 -17.49 5.73 9.58
CA ALA A 345 -17.73 6.24 10.93
C ALA A 345 -16.54 7.09 11.44
N ALA A 346 -15.31 6.61 11.25
CA ALA A 346 -14.11 7.32 11.63
C ALA A 346 -13.87 8.62 10.82
N SER A 347 -14.39 8.70 9.59
CA SER A 347 -14.31 9.90 8.75
C SER A 347 -15.31 10.97 9.17
N ALA A 348 -16.50 10.59 9.61
CA ALA A 348 -17.53 11.51 10.07
C ALA A 348 -17.14 12.26 11.36
N GLY A 349 -16.26 11.67 12.18
CA GLY A 349 -15.72 12.27 13.42
C GLY A 349 -14.48 13.16 13.24
N ARG A 350 -13.87 13.16 12.05
CA ARG A 350 -12.62 13.88 11.77
C ARG A 350 -12.70 14.53 10.39
N SER A 351 -12.82 15.86 10.33
CA SER A 351 -12.56 16.61 9.11
C SER A 351 -11.07 16.49 8.77
N SER A 352 -10.67 15.55 7.91
CA SER A 352 -9.28 15.40 7.46
C SER A 352 -9.21 15.16 5.94
N ALA A 353 -8.19 15.72 5.31
CA ALA A 353 -7.91 15.62 3.87
C ALA A 353 -7.76 14.17 3.32
N ILE A 354 -7.73 13.16 4.20
CA ILE A 354 -7.69 11.73 3.83
C ILE A 354 -9.12 11.19 3.63
N ALA A 355 -10.12 11.75 4.31
CA ALA A 355 -11.51 11.33 4.17
C ALA A 355 -12.03 11.61 2.75
N ASP A 356 -11.70 12.77 2.18
CA ASP A 356 -12.17 13.21 0.87
C ASP A 356 -11.59 12.39 -0.31
N ALA A 357 -10.53 11.62 -0.08
CA ALA A 357 -9.91 10.79 -1.12
C ALA A 357 -10.51 9.37 -1.23
N ILE A 358 -11.36 8.97 -0.28
CA ILE A 358 -11.96 7.63 -0.22
C ILE A 358 -13.43 7.65 -0.65
N TRP A 359 -14.11 8.79 -0.55
CA TRP A 359 -15.57 8.96 -0.79
C TRP A 359 -15.89 9.83 -2.01
#